data_2836de540eedfaa2aca79e6aedb12c74
#
_entry.id   2836de540eedfaa2aca79e6aedb12c74
#
_cell.length_a   1.000
_cell.length_b   1.000
_cell.length_c   1.000
_cell.angle_alpha   90.00
_cell.angle_beta   90.00
_cell.angle_gamma   90.00
#
_symmetry.space_group_name_H-M   'P 1'
#
loop_
_entity.id
_entity.type
_entity.pdbx_description
1 polymer ?
#
loop_
_entity_poly.entity_id
_entity_poly.type
_entity_poly.pdbx_seq_one_letter_code
_entity_poly.pdbx_strand_id
1 'polypeptide(L)'
;SAASDVYKRQHESISALFYDEREILRPADDSVTRIAAGAVQILRRTRGYMPEPVAVEKKGMRVLALGGEVEPSFALSVNDLIYSAQVPSDLTLEKSSAFYRRLAADWEELLHISPDILVCDLHPCYTTAEESRKLAKELDVPVLKVQHHHGHALSVMAEHHLDGKCLAVIFDGTGFGTDGTVWGGEFLLCED
;
A
#
# COMPACT_ATOMS: atom_id res chain seq x y z
N SER A 1 10.05 -17.41 6.37
CA SER A 1 9.57 -16.42 5.39
C SER A 1 9.39 -17.10 4.06
N ALA A 2 8.53 -16.56 3.17
CA ALA A 2 8.33 -17.10 1.82
C ALA A 2 9.67 -17.22 1.06
N ALA A 3 10.59 -16.29 1.27
CA ALA A 3 11.96 -16.36 0.74
C ALA A 3 12.70 -17.63 1.17
N SER A 4 12.53 -18.10 2.41
CA SER A 4 13.17 -19.32 2.90
C SER A 4 12.70 -20.57 2.15
N ASP A 5 11.44 -20.64 1.75
CA ASP A 5 10.89 -21.77 1.02
C ASP A 5 11.34 -21.79 -0.44
N VAL A 6 11.57 -20.63 -1.05
CA VAL A 6 12.14 -20.51 -2.39
C VAL A 6 13.59 -20.97 -2.38
N TYR A 7 14.40 -20.52 -1.42
CA TYR A 7 15.79 -20.98 -1.27
C TYR A 7 15.89 -22.49 -1.02
N LYS A 8 14.97 -23.05 -0.24
CA LYS A 8 14.91 -24.48 0.07
C LYS A 8 14.75 -25.37 -1.17
N ARG A 9 14.09 -24.84 -2.21
CA ARG A 9 13.77 -25.57 -3.45
C ARG A 9 14.79 -25.35 -4.57
N GLN A 10 15.63 -24.34 -4.51
CA GLN A 10 16.44 -23.88 -5.64
C GLN A 10 17.95 -24.13 -5.51
N HIS A 11 18.46 -24.46 -4.34
CA HIS A 11 19.90 -24.66 -4.16
C HIS A 11 20.26 -26.10 -3.81
N GLU A 12 20.76 -26.84 -4.79
CA GLU A 12 21.34 -28.20 -4.61
C GLU A 12 22.53 -28.21 -3.62
N SER A 13 23.15 -27.05 -3.39
CA SER A 13 24.28 -26.89 -2.46
C SER A 13 23.88 -26.75 -0.99
N ILE A 14 22.58 -26.66 -0.67
CA ILE A 14 22.10 -26.56 0.70
C ILE A 14 21.76 -27.95 1.23
N SER A 15 22.61 -28.47 2.12
CA SER A 15 22.43 -29.79 2.72
C SER A 15 21.34 -29.85 3.79
N ALA A 16 21.09 -28.73 4.49
CA ALA A 16 20.08 -28.65 5.52
C ALA A 16 19.59 -27.20 5.70
N LEU A 17 18.34 -27.03 6.05
CA LEU A 17 17.73 -25.74 6.40
C LEU A 17 17.05 -25.87 7.76
N PHE A 18 17.48 -25.05 8.71
CA PHE A 18 16.80 -24.88 10.00
C PHE A 18 15.79 -23.75 9.91
N TYR A 19 14.52 -24.03 10.18
CA TYR A 19 13.45 -23.04 10.10
C TYR A 19 12.36 -23.32 11.14
N ASP A 20 11.57 -22.31 11.46
CA ASP A 20 10.41 -22.41 12.33
C ASP A 20 9.18 -22.82 11.50
N GLU A 21 8.41 -23.78 11.98
CA GLU A 21 7.19 -24.27 11.33
C GLU A 21 5.93 -23.46 11.69
N ARG A 22 6.04 -22.47 12.59
CA ARG A 22 4.92 -21.63 12.94
C ARG A 22 4.40 -20.86 11.73
N GLU A 23 3.10 -20.82 11.59
CA GLU A 23 2.45 -20.04 10.56
C GLU A 23 2.74 -18.54 10.76
N ILE A 24 3.18 -17.86 9.70
CA ILE A 24 3.33 -16.40 9.68
C ILE A 24 1.98 -15.81 9.27
N LEU A 25 1.21 -15.37 10.25
CA LEU A 25 -0.13 -14.81 10.01
C LEU A 25 -0.07 -13.49 9.25
N ARG A 26 0.89 -12.62 9.58
CA ARG A 26 1.10 -11.31 8.97
C ARG A 26 2.55 -11.17 8.53
N PRO A 27 2.88 -11.64 7.34
CA PRO A 27 4.22 -11.48 6.81
C PRO A 27 4.51 -10.00 6.59
N ALA A 28 5.70 -9.57 6.99
CA ALA A 28 6.18 -8.21 6.79
C ALA A 28 7.68 -8.25 6.51
N ASP A 29 8.11 -7.51 5.50
CA ASP A 29 9.52 -7.30 5.20
C ASP A 29 10.16 -6.39 6.26
N ASP A 30 11.49 -6.30 6.24
CA ASP A 30 12.18 -5.35 7.12
C ASP A 30 11.99 -3.93 6.61
N SER A 31 11.84 -2.99 7.54
CA SER A 31 11.82 -1.56 7.21
C SER A 31 13.18 -1.13 6.68
N VAL A 32 13.15 -0.20 5.73
CA VAL A 32 14.36 0.41 5.16
C VAL A 32 14.38 1.88 5.52
N THR A 33 15.46 2.32 6.14
CA THR A 33 15.64 3.71 6.54
C THR A 33 17.00 4.23 6.06
N ARG A 34 17.11 5.54 5.90
CA ARG A 34 18.39 6.23 5.70
C ARG A 34 18.48 7.45 6.60
N ILE A 35 19.68 7.94 6.80
CA ILE A 35 19.91 9.23 7.46
C ILE A 35 20.12 10.28 6.37
N ALA A 36 19.28 11.30 6.36
CA ALA A 36 19.38 12.44 5.46
C ALA A 36 19.26 13.73 6.28
N ALA A 37 20.19 14.65 6.09
CA ALA A 37 20.25 15.93 6.82
C ALA A 37 20.18 15.79 8.36
N GLY A 38 20.74 14.69 8.91
CA GLY A 38 20.74 14.43 10.35
C GLY A 38 19.45 13.84 10.92
N ALA A 39 18.43 13.58 10.08
CA ALA A 39 17.16 12.95 10.45
C ALA A 39 17.02 11.57 9.81
N VAL A 40 16.25 10.70 10.46
CA VAL A 40 15.87 9.41 9.90
C VAL A 40 14.77 9.61 8.87
N GLN A 41 15.01 9.16 7.65
CA GLN A 41 14.01 9.08 6.59
C GLN A 41 13.62 7.62 6.37
N ILE A 42 12.35 7.31 6.44
CA ILE A 42 11.81 5.98 6.20
C ILE A 42 11.55 5.83 4.69
N LEU A 43 12.20 4.84 4.06
CA LEU A 43 12.00 4.50 2.64
C LEU A 43 10.97 3.38 2.47
N ARG A 44 10.96 2.42 3.42
CA ARG A 44 9.97 1.35 3.51
C ARG A 44 9.50 1.26 4.95
N ARG A 45 8.19 1.49 5.16
CA ARG A 45 7.57 1.47 6.49
C ARG A 45 6.90 0.11 6.71
N THR A 46 7.57 -0.80 7.42
CA THR A 46 7.07 -2.14 7.70
C THR A 46 7.42 -2.56 9.14
N ARG A 47 8.13 -3.64 9.33
CA ARG A 47 8.47 -4.19 10.65
C ARG A 47 9.15 -3.15 11.55
N GLY A 48 8.66 -3.01 12.77
CA GLY A 48 9.15 -2.05 13.76
C GLY A 48 8.46 -0.67 13.71
N TYR A 49 7.81 -0.32 12.60
CA TYR A 49 7.01 0.91 12.43
C TYR A 49 5.52 0.62 12.28
N MET A 50 5.18 -0.51 11.69
CA MET A 50 3.80 -0.98 11.65
C MET A 50 3.46 -1.77 12.92
N PRO A 51 2.25 -1.67 13.43
CA PRO A 51 1.04 -1.01 12.93
C PRO A 51 0.84 0.43 13.42
N GLU A 52 1.88 1.15 13.81
CA GLU A 52 1.73 2.55 14.24
C GLU A 52 1.12 3.40 13.10
N PRO A 53 0.01 4.10 13.35
CA PRO A 53 -0.65 4.88 12.31
C PRO A 53 0.07 6.20 12.02
N VAL A 54 -0.21 6.76 10.85
CA VAL A 54 0.10 8.15 10.53
C VAL A 54 -1.12 8.99 10.91
N ALA A 55 -0.92 10.01 11.74
CA ALA A 55 -1.97 10.96 12.06
C ALA A 55 -2.15 11.96 10.92
N VAL A 56 -3.40 12.29 10.60
CA VAL A 56 -3.77 13.31 9.62
C VAL A 56 -4.72 14.31 10.29
N GLU A 57 -4.68 15.57 9.84
CA GLU A 57 -5.50 16.61 10.49
C GLU A 57 -6.99 16.48 10.18
N LYS A 58 -7.32 15.83 9.08
CA LYS A 58 -8.71 15.70 8.59
C LYS A 58 -9.35 14.42 9.09
N LYS A 59 -10.47 14.56 9.80
CA LYS A 59 -11.38 13.45 10.08
C LYS A 59 -12.17 13.17 8.82
N GLY A 60 -11.99 11.99 8.28
CA GLY A 60 -12.61 11.59 7.04
C GLY A 60 -13.51 10.36 7.16
N MET A 61 -13.94 9.91 6.01
CA MET A 61 -14.60 8.62 5.83
C MET A 61 -13.65 7.49 6.19
N ARG A 62 -14.20 6.34 6.54
CA ARG A 62 -13.42 5.10 6.67
C ARG A 62 -13.08 4.60 5.27
N VAL A 63 -11.84 4.71 4.89
CA VAL A 63 -11.35 4.40 3.54
C VAL A 63 -10.47 3.18 3.57
N LEU A 64 -10.73 2.20 2.71
CA LEU A 64 -9.80 1.15 2.40
C LEU A 64 -9.17 1.44 1.03
N ALA A 65 -7.88 1.75 1.01
CA ALA A 65 -7.13 2.02 -0.20
C ALA A 65 -6.22 0.83 -0.55
N LEU A 66 -6.35 0.31 -1.76
CA LEU A 66 -5.46 -0.67 -2.35
C LEU A 66 -4.48 0.06 -3.27
N GLY A 67 -3.18 -0.11 -3.03
CA GLY A 67 -2.12 0.58 -3.76
C GLY A 67 -1.92 0.12 -5.19
N GLY A 68 -0.80 0.50 -5.78
CA GLY A 68 -0.41 0.10 -7.14
C GLY A 68 -0.05 -1.38 -7.26
N GLU A 69 0.33 -1.80 -8.47
CA GLU A 69 0.65 -3.20 -8.78
C GLU A 69 2.03 -3.62 -8.28
N VAL A 70 3.00 -2.70 -8.31
CA VAL A 70 4.38 -2.96 -7.91
C VAL A 70 4.55 -2.60 -6.43
N GLU A 71 5.20 -3.49 -5.68
CA GLU A 71 5.33 -3.38 -4.22
C GLU A 71 3.98 -3.06 -3.54
N PRO A 72 2.99 -3.92 -3.74
CA PRO A 72 1.63 -3.63 -3.37
C PRO A 72 1.50 -3.34 -1.87
N SER A 73 0.70 -2.34 -1.56
CA SER A 73 0.39 -1.94 -0.20
C SER A 73 -1.11 -1.68 -0.07
N PHE A 74 -1.59 -1.58 1.16
CA PHE A 74 -2.91 -1.05 1.42
C PHE A 74 -2.87 -0.08 2.60
N ALA A 75 -3.88 0.78 2.67
CA ALA A 75 -4.06 1.66 3.80
C ALA A 75 -5.54 1.68 4.23
N LEU A 76 -5.75 1.76 5.54
CA LEU A 76 -7.07 1.86 6.13
C LEU A 76 -7.13 3.13 6.99
N SER A 77 -8.07 4.02 6.69
CA SER A 77 -8.27 5.23 7.48
C SER A 77 -9.38 5.05 8.51
N VAL A 78 -9.14 5.56 9.70
CA VAL A 78 -10.06 5.57 10.83
C VAL A 78 -9.96 6.90 11.54
N ASN A 79 -11.00 7.68 11.51
CA ASN A 79 -10.99 9.04 12.07
C ASN A 79 -9.87 9.90 11.47
N ASP A 80 -8.88 10.27 12.28
CA ASP A 80 -7.69 11.04 11.93
C ASP A 80 -6.42 10.19 11.83
N LEU A 81 -6.56 8.86 11.74
CA LEU A 81 -5.44 7.92 11.69
C LEU A 81 -5.46 7.11 10.39
N ILE A 82 -4.30 6.94 9.77
CA ILE A 82 -4.10 6.07 8.61
C ILE A 82 -3.16 4.93 8.99
N TYR A 83 -3.67 3.72 8.92
CA TYR A 83 -2.93 2.49 9.09
C TYR A 83 -2.51 1.96 7.73
N SER A 84 -1.23 1.71 7.51
CA SER A 84 -0.73 1.15 6.27
C SER A 84 -0.06 -0.19 6.49
N ALA A 85 -0.13 -1.07 5.50
CA ALA A 85 0.59 -2.33 5.48
C ALA A 85 1.07 -2.65 4.07
N GLN A 86 2.24 -3.24 3.98
CA GLN A 86 2.79 -3.71 2.72
C GLN A 86 2.45 -5.18 2.52
N VAL A 87 2.15 -5.53 1.28
CA VAL A 87 2.00 -6.93 0.85
C VAL A 87 3.38 -7.42 0.42
N PRO A 88 3.84 -8.61 0.85
CA PRO A 88 5.11 -9.15 0.39
C PRO A 88 5.16 -9.28 -1.13
N SER A 89 6.21 -8.75 -1.75
CA SER A 89 6.36 -8.63 -3.20
C SER A 89 6.66 -9.95 -3.94
N ASP A 90 6.93 -11.03 -3.22
CA ASP A 90 7.26 -12.34 -3.77
C ASP A 90 6.03 -13.24 -4.03
N LEU A 91 4.83 -12.73 -3.81
CA LEU A 91 3.61 -13.46 -4.07
C LEU A 91 3.25 -13.42 -5.57
N THR A 92 2.85 -14.57 -6.12
CA THR A 92 2.22 -14.61 -7.44
C THR A 92 0.92 -13.79 -7.42
N LEU A 93 0.47 -13.27 -8.58
CA LEU A 93 -0.75 -12.45 -8.68
C LEU A 93 -1.96 -13.09 -7.99
N GLU A 94 -2.19 -14.39 -8.19
CA GLU A 94 -3.30 -15.12 -7.56
C GLU A 94 -3.17 -15.20 -6.03
N LYS A 95 -1.95 -15.45 -5.53
CA LYS A 95 -1.66 -15.48 -4.09
C LYS A 95 -1.71 -14.08 -3.49
N SER A 96 -1.29 -13.06 -4.24
CA SER A 96 -1.39 -11.66 -3.82
C SER A 96 -2.85 -11.26 -3.63
N SER A 97 -3.72 -11.61 -4.57
CA SER A 97 -5.16 -11.32 -4.49
C SER A 97 -5.81 -11.93 -3.25
N ALA A 98 -5.58 -13.21 -2.98
CA ALA A 98 -6.08 -13.87 -1.77
C ALA A 98 -5.50 -13.27 -0.49
N PHE A 99 -4.22 -12.91 -0.53
CA PHE A 99 -3.53 -12.26 0.58
C PHE A 99 -4.09 -10.88 0.89
N TYR A 100 -4.36 -10.04 -0.14
CA TYR A 100 -5.00 -8.74 0.04
C TYR A 100 -6.34 -8.83 0.75
N ARG A 101 -7.20 -9.77 0.33
CA ARG A 101 -8.51 -9.97 0.93
C ARG A 101 -8.41 -10.39 2.38
N ARG A 102 -7.52 -11.35 2.68
CA ARG A 102 -7.28 -11.80 4.05
C ARG A 102 -6.76 -10.65 4.91
N LEU A 103 -5.78 -9.91 4.40
CA LEU A 103 -5.16 -8.82 5.13
C LEU A 103 -6.14 -7.68 5.40
N ALA A 104 -6.98 -7.31 4.42
CA ALA A 104 -8.04 -6.33 4.59
C ALA A 104 -9.03 -6.79 5.68
N ALA A 105 -9.49 -8.04 5.61
CA ALA A 105 -10.40 -8.60 6.60
C ALA A 105 -9.80 -8.65 8.01
N ASP A 106 -8.54 -9.07 8.13
CA ASP A 106 -7.81 -9.10 9.41
C ASP A 106 -7.69 -7.70 10.04
N TRP A 107 -7.48 -6.67 9.21
CA TRP A 107 -7.39 -5.29 9.68
C TRP A 107 -8.75 -4.71 10.03
N GLU A 108 -9.78 -5.00 9.24
CA GLU A 108 -11.16 -4.61 9.57
C GLU A 108 -11.60 -5.22 10.91
N GLU A 109 -11.28 -6.50 11.14
CA GLU A 109 -11.55 -7.17 12.41
C GLU A 109 -10.74 -6.57 13.56
N LEU A 110 -9.45 -6.32 13.37
CA LEU A 110 -8.56 -5.78 14.40
C LEU A 110 -8.97 -4.38 14.85
N LEU A 111 -9.39 -3.54 13.91
CA LEU A 111 -9.76 -2.15 14.16
C LEU A 111 -11.27 -1.98 14.39
N HIS A 112 -12.06 -3.05 14.23
CA HIS A 112 -13.52 -3.03 14.30
C HIS A 112 -14.16 -2.02 13.35
N ILE A 113 -13.71 -2.03 12.09
CA ILE A 113 -14.13 -1.06 11.08
C ILE A 113 -14.63 -1.80 9.83
N SER A 114 -15.69 -1.24 9.23
CA SER A 114 -16.04 -1.52 7.84
C SER A 114 -15.81 -0.25 7.02
N PRO A 115 -15.15 -0.29 5.86
CA PRO A 115 -14.92 0.88 5.04
C PRO A 115 -16.24 1.44 4.49
N ASP A 116 -16.29 2.77 4.33
CA ASP A 116 -17.41 3.46 3.67
C ASP A 116 -17.16 3.58 2.15
N ILE A 117 -15.89 3.47 1.74
CA ILE A 117 -15.43 3.60 0.36
C ILE A 117 -14.13 2.84 0.16
N LEU A 118 -13.97 2.25 -1.02
CA LEU A 118 -12.68 1.75 -1.48
C LEU A 118 -12.01 2.74 -2.42
N VAL A 119 -10.67 2.79 -2.34
CA VAL A 119 -9.85 3.60 -3.24
C VAL A 119 -8.84 2.71 -3.94
N CYS A 120 -8.62 2.92 -5.23
CA CYS A 120 -7.62 2.20 -6.00
C CYS A 120 -6.96 3.12 -7.04
N ASP A 121 -5.87 2.64 -7.64
CA ASP A 121 -5.22 3.31 -8.75
C ASP A 121 -6.17 3.47 -9.95
N LEU A 122 -5.99 4.55 -10.71
CA LEU A 122 -6.74 4.81 -11.94
C LEU A 122 -6.48 3.77 -13.03
N HIS A 123 -5.35 3.07 -12.98
CA HIS A 123 -4.94 2.10 -14.00
C HIS A 123 -5.97 0.97 -14.16
N PRO A 124 -6.52 0.77 -15.38
CA PRO A 124 -7.67 -0.13 -15.57
C PRO A 124 -7.33 -1.62 -15.41
N CYS A 125 -6.07 -2.00 -15.63
CA CYS A 125 -5.63 -3.39 -15.69
C CYS A 125 -4.85 -3.84 -14.44
N TYR A 126 -4.72 -3.02 -13.41
CA TYR A 126 -4.09 -3.46 -12.17
C TYR A 126 -4.94 -4.49 -11.45
N THR A 127 -4.30 -5.53 -10.92
CA THR A 127 -4.95 -6.56 -10.09
C THR A 127 -5.62 -5.94 -8.88
N THR A 128 -4.96 -4.95 -8.26
CA THR A 128 -5.51 -4.19 -7.13
C THR A 128 -6.79 -3.44 -7.48
N ALA A 129 -6.89 -2.88 -8.69
CA ALA A 129 -8.10 -2.23 -9.16
C ALA A 129 -9.25 -3.24 -9.42
N GLU A 130 -8.93 -4.45 -9.86
CA GLU A 130 -9.92 -5.52 -10.01
C GLU A 130 -10.41 -6.01 -8.65
N GLU A 131 -9.48 -6.25 -7.72
CA GLU A 131 -9.82 -6.67 -6.36
C GLU A 131 -10.62 -5.61 -5.60
N SER A 132 -10.30 -4.31 -5.77
CA SER A 132 -11.10 -3.23 -5.21
C SER A 132 -12.55 -3.27 -5.69
N ARG A 133 -12.76 -3.53 -6.98
CA ARG A 133 -14.13 -3.65 -7.54
C ARG A 133 -14.89 -4.84 -6.99
N LYS A 134 -14.22 -5.99 -6.83
CA LYS A 134 -14.82 -7.21 -6.27
C LYS A 134 -15.21 -6.98 -4.80
N LEU A 135 -14.27 -6.48 -4.01
CA LEU A 135 -14.48 -6.24 -2.59
C LEU A 135 -15.54 -5.15 -2.34
N ALA A 136 -15.52 -4.07 -3.11
CA ALA A 136 -16.54 -3.03 -3.02
C ALA A 136 -17.95 -3.55 -3.30
N LYS A 137 -18.08 -4.48 -4.26
CA LYS A 137 -19.36 -5.13 -4.53
C LYS A 137 -19.80 -6.06 -3.39
N GLU A 138 -18.87 -6.76 -2.76
CA GLU A 138 -19.13 -7.62 -1.59
C GLU A 138 -19.58 -6.80 -0.37
N LEU A 139 -18.98 -5.62 -0.18
CA LEU A 139 -19.26 -4.72 0.95
C LEU A 139 -20.39 -3.70 0.67
N ASP A 140 -20.89 -3.66 -0.55
CA ASP A 140 -21.90 -2.67 -1.01
C ASP A 140 -21.47 -1.21 -0.81
N VAL A 141 -20.23 -0.91 -1.17
CA VAL A 141 -19.64 0.43 -1.04
C VAL A 141 -19.09 0.94 -2.38
N PRO A 142 -18.98 2.27 -2.59
CA PRO A 142 -18.42 2.84 -3.81
C PRO A 142 -16.90 2.61 -3.95
N VAL A 143 -16.40 2.73 -5.19
CA VAL A 143 -14.96 2.75 -5.50
C VAL A 143 -14.58 4.10 -6.08
N LEU A 144 -13.57 4.75 -5.50
CA LEU A 144 -12.93 5.93 -6.04
C LEU A 144 -11.60 5.53 -6.70
N LYS A 145 -11.37 6.01 -7.91
CA LYS A 145 -10.09 5.85 -8.60
C LYS A 145 -9.26 7.11 -8.48
N VAL A 146 -7.99 6.95 -8.12
CA VAL A 146 -7.03 8.05 -7.94
C VAL A 146 -5.91 7.91 -8.96
N GLN A 147 -5.56 9.02 -9.60
CA GLN A 147 -4.41 9.04 -10.51
C GLN A 147 -3.11 8.82 -9.72
N HIS A 148 -2.21 8.00 -10.26
CA HIS A 148 -1.02 7.50 -9.59
C HIS A 148 -0.14 8.60 -8.97
N HIS A 149 0.27 9.57 -9.77
CA HIS A 149 1.12 10.69 -9.31
C HIS A 149 0.39 11.59 -8.31
N HIS A 150 -0.94 11.75 -8.45
CA HIS A 150 -1.73 12.46 -7.46
C HIS A 150 -1.71 11.73 -6.10
N GLY A 151 -1.78 10.39 -6.12
CA GLY A 151 -1.58 9.57 -4.92
C GLY A 151 -0.23 9.81 -4.24
N HIS A 152 0.86 9.89 -5.00
CA HIS A 152 2.18 10.25 -4.47
C HIS A 152 2.19 11.64 -3.83
N ALA A 153 1.63 12.65 -4.50
CA ALA A 153 1.55 14.01 -3.97
C ALA A 153 0.79 14.05 -2.65
N LEU A 154 -0.42 13.46 -2.62
CA LEU A 154 -1.27 13.47 -1.43
C LEU A 154 -0.66 12.71 -0.25
N SER A 155 0.11 11.64 -0.50
CA SER A 155 0.78 10.91 0.59
C SER A 155 1.83 11.77 1.29
N VAL A 156 2.61 12.55 0.54
CA VAL A 156 3.59 13.49 1.10
C VAL A 156 2.89 14.66 1.80
N MET A 157 1.83 15.19 1.20
CA MET A 157 1.04 16.26 1.84
C MET A 157 0.47 15.80 3.19
N ALA A 158 -0.09 14.60 3.24
CA ALA A 158 -0.65 14.05 4.47
C ALA A 158 0.43 13.81 5.54
N GLU A 159 1.58 13.25 5.18
CA GLU A 159 2.69 12.99 6.11
C GLU A 159 3.26 14.28 6.74
N HIS A 160 3.28 15.35 5.95
CA HIS A 160 3.85 16.64 6.37
C HIS A 160 2.79 17.68 6.77
N HIS A 161 1.52 17.30 6.89
CA HIS A 161 0.42 18.20 7.26
C HIS A 161 0.36 19.45 6.37
N LEU A 162 0.52 19.26 5.06
CA LEU A 162 0.46 20.33 4.07
C LEU A 162 -0.97 20.51 3.59
N ASP A 163 -1.51 21.70 3.73
CA ASP A 163 -2.84 22.09 3.26
C ASP A 163 -2.77 23.05 2.07
N GLY A 164 -3.85 23.12 1.29
CA GLY A 164 -4.01 24.06 0.21
C GLY A 164 -3.26 23.69 -1.07
N LYS A 165 -2.84 24.71 -1.82
CA LYS A 165 -2.20 24.50 -3.12
C LYS A 165 -0.72 24.16 -2.96
N CYS A 166 -0.29 23.09 -3.59
CA CYS A 166 1.12 22.74 -3.68
C CYS A 166 1.52 22.37 -5.10
N LEU A 167 2.77 22.65 -5.45
CA LEU A 167 3.40 22.15 -6.67
C LEU A 167 4.14 20.86 -6.32
N ALA A 168 3.59 19.73 -6.76
CA ALA A 168 4.24 18.45 -6.62
C ALA A 168 5.16 18.17 -7.80
N VAL A 169 6.42 17.81 -7.50
CA VAL A 169 7.41 17.37 -8.49
C VAL A 169 7.62 15.87 -8.27
N ILE A 170 7.18 15.06 -9.21
CA ILE A 170 7.11 13.60 -9.06
C ILE A 170 8.05 12.96 -10.08
N PHE A 171 9.05 12.23 -9.59
CA PHE A 171 10.01 11.49 -10.40
C PHE A 171 9.62 10.01 -10.40
N ASP A 172 8.50 9.70 -11.06
CA ASP A 172 8.07 8.33 -11.27
C ASP A 172 8.43 7.88 -12.69
N GLY A 173 8.59 6.58 -12.87
CA GLY A 173 8.86 5.99 -14.17
C GLY A 173 7.61 5.86 -15.02
N THR A 174 6.48 5.50 -14.41
CA THR A 174 5.22 5.27 -15.10
C THR A 174 4.02 5.41 -14.19
N GLY A 175 3.02 6.20 -14.62
CA GLY A 175 1.70 6.26 -14.01
C GLY A 175 0.63 6.40 -15.09
N PHE A 176 -0.55 5.81 -14.89
CA PHE A 176 -1.62 5.93 -15.85
C PHE A 176 -2.28 7.31 -15.76
N GLY A 177 -2.19 8.07 -16.87
CA GLY A 177 -2.71 9.42 -16.97
C GLY A 177 -4.22 9.49 -17.11
N THR A 178 -4.80 10.63 -16.75
CA THR A 178 -6.24 10.91 -16.92
C THR A 178 -6.63 11.01 -18.38
N ASP A 179 -5.68 11.23 -19.27
CA ASP A 179 -5.82 11.25 -20.74
C ASP A 179 -5.68 9.86 -21.39
N GLY A 180 -5.47 8.81 -20.58
CA GLY A 180 -5.29 7.43 -21.05
C GLY A 180 -3.89 7.12 -21.57
N THR A 181 -2.93 8.03 -21.38
CA THR A 181 -1.52 7.83 -21.73
C THR A 181 -0.69 7.42 -20.53
N VAL A 182 0.55 7.01 -20.75
CA VAL A 182 1.53 6.77 -19.69
C VAL A 182 2.25 8.07 -19.39
N TRP A 183 2.15 8.50 -18.14
CA TRP A 183 2.88 9.64 -17.61
C TRP A 183 4.19 9.15 -16.96
N GLY A 184 5.26 9.93 -17.15
CA GLY A 184 6.55 9.72 -16.48
C GLY A 184 6.75 10.70 -15.33
N GLY A 185 7.90 11.41 -15.32
CA GLY A 185 8.13 12.48 -14.35
C GLY A 185 7.23 13.69 -14.64
N GLU A 186 6.48 14.14 -13.61
CA GLU A 186 5.44 15.14 -13.76
C GLU A 186 5.56 16.31 -12.77
N PHE A 187 5.04 17.46 -13.21
CA PHE A 187 4.77 18.61 -12.35
C PHE A 187 3.28 18.78 -12.21
N LEU A 188 2.75 18.56 -11.02
CA LEU A 188 1.33 18.65 -10.74
C LEU A 188 1.04 19.80 -9.79
N LEU A 189 0.07 20.65 -10.15
CA LEU A 189 -0.53 21.58 -9.20
C LEU A 189 -1.65 20.86 -8.47
N CYS A 190 -1.40 20.51 -7.21
CA CYS A 190 -2.39 19.87 -6.35
C CYS A 190 -3.10 20.90 -5.50
N GLU A 191 -4.40 20.75 -5.34
CA GLU A 191 -5.24 21.54 -4.44
C GLU A 191 -6.07 20.57 -3.62
N ASP A 192 -6.06 20.79 -2.32
CA ASP A 192 -6.77 20.00 -1.34
C ASP A 192 -8.27 20.37 -1.29
#